data_3042128919384a29c76dcba22722664e
#
_entry.id   3042128919384a29c76dcba22722664e
#
_cell.length_a   1.000
_cell.length_b   1.000
_cell.length_c   1.000
_cell.angle_alpha   90.00
_cell.angle_beta   90.00
_cell.angle_gamma   90.00
#
_symmetry.space_group_name_H-M   'P 1'
#
loop_
_entity.id
_entity.type
_entity.pdbx_description
1 polymer ?
#
loop_
_entity_poly.entity_id
_entity_poly.type
_entity_poly.pdbx_seq_one_letter_code
_entity_poly.pdbx_strand_id
1 'polypeptide(L)'
;MAIKKYRPVTASRRFMTVVDRAELSSKPPERSLVAGAKRSGARDNTGQVSVRFRGGGHKRRYRAIDFKRDKDMVPARVASLEYDPNRSAYIALLHYADGEKRYILAPAGVKVGEVVMSGTAVGARARGGETLEPRSGCAFPLEAIPVGTVVHNIELKPGSGGQICRSAGSGAQLLAKEGKFATLRLPSGEMRLVYIGCRATIGQVSNPDHSNITLGKAGRKRWLGRKPHVRGVVMSPRDHPHGGGEGKSPVGRKAPVSPTGKLALGQKTRRKRQPGDKFIIRRRGAK
;
A
#
# COMPACT_ATOMS: atom_id res chain seq x y z
N MET A 1 -0.05 -12.89 12.50
CA MET A 1 -1.19 -12.31 13.26
C MET A 1 -2.42 -13.16 13.00
N ALA A 2 -3.26 -13.40 14.01
CA ALA A 2 -4.45 -14.22 13.85
C ALA A 2 -5.66 -13.38 13.39
N ILE A 3 -6.54 -13.99 12.58
CA ILE A 3 -7.82 -13.37 12.21
C ILE A 3 -8.83 -13.69 13.31
N LYS A 4 -9.34 -12.66 13.97
CA LYS A 4 -10.39 -12.76 14.99
C LYS A 4 -11.76 -12.80 14.34
N LYS A 5 -12.52 -13.86 14.64
CA LYS A 5 -13.94 -14.02 14.28
C LYS A 5 -14.81 -13.53 15.43
N TYR A 6 -15.96 -12.95 15.12
CA TYR A 6 -16.97 -12.56 16.12
C TYR A 6 -17.98 -13.69 16.37
N ARG A 7 -18.58 -13.71 17.55
CA ARG A 7 -19.73 -14.59 17.83
C ARG A 7 -20.89 -14.25 16.89
N PRO A 8 -21.61 -15.22 16.32
CA PRO A 8 -22.65 -15.00 15.30
C PRO A 8 -24.00 -14.57 15.92
N VAL A 9 -23.98 -13.60 16.81
CA VAL A 9 -25.20 -13.10 17.52
C VAL A 9 -26.11 -12.22 16.66
N THR A 10 -25.60 -11.67 15.54
CA THR A 10 -26.38 -10.88 14.59
C THR A 10 -25.98 -11.22 13.17
N ALA A 11 -26.85 -10.97 12.19
CA ALA A 11 -26.58 -11.22 10.78
C ALA A 11 -25.28 -10.54 10.31
N SER A 12 -24.99 -9.32 10.78
CA SER A 12 -23.79 -8.58 10.42
C SER A 12 -22.51 -9.16 11.06
N ARG A 13 -22.60 -9.72 12.28
CA ARG A 13 -21.45 -10.31 12.98
C ARG A 13 -21.10 -11.71 12.52
N ARG A 14 -22.07 -12.46 11.97
CA ARG A 14 -21.87 -13.84 11.50
C ARG A 14 -20.67 -14.02 10.60
N PHE A 15 -20.45 -13.12 9.67
CA PHE A 15 -19.37 -13.19 8.69
C PHE A 15 -18.25 -12.16 8.92
N MET A 16 -18.37 -11.34 9.95
CA MET A 16 -17.40 -10.27 10.22
C MET A 16 -16.11 -10.84 10.81
N THR A 17 -14.99 -10.45 10.22
CA THR A 17 -13.67 -10.75 10.76
C THR A 17 -12.82 -9.47 10.88
N VAL A 18 -11.83 -9.50 11.74
CA VAL A 18 -10.83 -8.44 11.92
C VAL A 18 -9.46 -9.07 12.17
N VAL A 19 -8.40 -8.36 11.84
CA VAL A 19 -7.06 -8.76 12.26
C VAL A 19 -6.90 -8.45 13.74
N ASP A 20 -6.28 -9.34 14.48
CA ASP A 20 -5.90 -9.08 15.87
C ASP A 20 -4.87 -7.96 15.93
N ARG A 21 -5.04 -7.07 16.90
CA ARG A 21 -4.21 -5.88 17.09
C ARG A 21 -3.50 -5.88 18.45
N ALA A 22 -3.37 -7.05 19.07
CA ALA A 22 -2.76 -7.16 20.39
C ALA A 22 -1.32 -6.61 20.45
N GLU A 23 -0.59 -6.73 19.34
CA GLU A 23 0.79 -6.23 19.22
C GLU A 23 0.88 -4.70 19.00
N LEU A 24 -0.24 -4.05 18.69
CA LEU A 24 -0.25 -2.63 18.39
C LEU A 24 -0.42 -1.78 19.64
N SER A 25 0.32 -0.68 19.69
CA SER A 25 0.17 0.32 20.74
C SER A 25 -1.22 0.95 20.73
N SER A 26 -1.82 1.11 21.91
CA SER A 26 -3.04 1.88 22.11
C SER A 26 -2.78 3.38 22.30
N LYS A 27 -1.52 3.82 22.39
CA LYS A 27 -1.14 5.22 22.57
C LYS A 27 -1.61 6.10 21.41
N PRO A 28 -1.94 7.36 21.66
CA PRO A 28 -2.23 8.32 20.61
C PRO A 28 -0.98 8.53 19.72
N PRO A 29 -1.15 8.84 18.41
CA PRO A 29 -0.03 9.07 17.53
C PRO A 29 0.78 10.32 17.94
N GLU A 30 2.06 10.32 17.58
CA GLU A 30 2.97 11.45 17.82
C GLU A 30 2.44 12.73 17.16
N ARG A 31 2.19 13.77 17.95
CA ARG A 31 1.49 14.99 17.51
C ARG A 31 2.24 15.74 16.42
N SER A 32 3.56 15.82 16.51
CA SER A 32 4.43 16.49 15.53
C SER A 32 4.39 15.87 14.14
N LEU A 33 4.06 14.58 14.06
CA LEU A 33 4.00 13.80 12.81
C LEU A 33 2.58 13.63 12.28
N VAL A 34 1.59 14.32 12.84
CA VAL A 34 0.18 14.21 12.43
C VAL A 34 -0.34 15.51 11.84
N ALA A 35 -0.91 15.40 10.64
CA ALA A 35 -1.56 16.51 9.97
C ALA A 35 -3.07 16.27 9.79
N GLY A 36 -3.83 17.35 9.73
CA GLY A 36 -5.24 17.30 9.34
C GLY A 36 -5.39 16.88 7.88
N ALA A 37 -6.28 15.93 7.59
CA ALA A 37 -6.58 15.54 6.22
C ALA A 37 -7.95 16.06 5.80
N LYS A 38 -7.98 17.02 4.88
CA LYS A 38 -9.22 17.43 4.20
C LYS A 38 -9.63 16.32 3.20
N ARG A 39 -10.92 16.08 3.06
CA ARG A 39 -11.47 15.11 2.10
C ARG A 39 -12.27 15.84 1.05
N SER A 40 -11.86 15.68 -0.20
CA SER A 40 -12.60 16.22 -1.35
C SER A 40 -13.89 15.45 -1.68
N GLY A 41 -14.12 14.28 -1.08
CA GLY A 41 -15.23 13.41 -1.45
C GLY A 41 -15.14 12.89 -2.88
N ALA A 42 -13.93 12.83 -3.43
CA ALA A 42 -13.62 12.50 -4.83
C ALA A 42 -14.19 13.53 -5.84
N ARG A 43 -14.23 14.78 -5.43
CA ARG A 43 -14.49 15.94 -6.28
C ARG A 43 -13.17 16.63 -6.64
N ASP A 44 -13.12 17.21 -7.83
CA ASP A 44 -12.00 18.03 -8.28
C ASP A 44 -12.04 19.45 -7.68
N ASN A 45 -11.16 20.33 -8.14
CA ASN A 45 -11.07 21.72 -7.70
C ASN A 45 -12.30 22.55 -8.10
N THR A 46 -13.04 22.13 -9.14
CA THR A 46 -14.29 22.78 -9.61
C THR A 46 -15.53 22.23 -8.89
N GLY A 47 -15.38 21.26 -8.00
CA GLY A 47 -16.48 20.61 -7.26
C GLY A 47 -17.16 19.48 -8.03
N GLN A 48 -16.74 19.17 -9.27
CA GLN A 48 -17.28 18.07 -10.06
C GLN A 48 -16.79 16.72 -9.57
N VAL A 49 -17.61 15.67 -9.71
CA VAL A 49 -17.27 14.32 -9.27
C VAL A 49 -16.27 13.68 -10.23
N SER A 50 -15.01 13.59 -9.83
CA SER A 50 -13.95 12.91 -10.61
C SER A 50 -13.98 11.39 -10.46
N VAL A 51 -14.29 10.88 -9.25
CA VAL A 51 -14.38 9.44 -8.96
C VAL A 51 -15.71 9.13 -8.32
N ARG A 52 -16.56 8.37 -9.03
CA ARG A 52 -17.89 7.99 -8.54
C ARG A 52 -17.81 7.06 -7.32
N PHE A 53 -18.87 7.02 -6.54
CA PHE A 53 -19.06 6.13 -5.38
C PHE A 53 -17.99 6.29 -4.28
N ARG A 54 -17.42 7.47 -4.16
CA ARG A 54 -16.50 7.85 -3.08
C ARG A 54 -17.08 8.99 -2.27
N GLY A 55 -16.67 9.09 -1.02
CA GLY A 55 -17.05 10.16 -0.11
C GLY A 55 -17.66 9.64 1.20
N GLY A 56 -17.86 10.55 2.14
CA GLY A 56 -18.22 10.22 3.51
C GLY A 56 -17.12 9.43 4.22
N GLY A 57 -17.51 8.63 5.18
CA GLY A 57 -16.60 7.81 5.99
C GLY A 57 -16.02 8.56 7.18
N HIS A 58 -15.34 7.84 8.07
CA HIS A 58 -14.78 8.36 9.30
C HIS A 58 -13.70 9.41 9.06
N LYS A 59 -13.68 10.51 9.81
CA LYS A 59 -12.61 11.53 9.78
C LYS A 59 -11.26 10.87 10.10
N ARG A 60 -10.22 11.20 9.34
CA ARG A 60 -8.88 10.62 9.52
C ARG A 60 -7.86 11.74 9.71
N ARG A 61 -6.83 11.44 10.51
CA ARG A 61 -5.63 12.26 10.60
C ARG A 61 -4.57 11.59 9.73
N TYR A 62 -3.84 12.37 8.96
CA TYR A 62 -2.72 11.88 8.16
C TYR A 62 -1.48 11.76 9.06
N ARG A 63 -0.72 10.67 8.89
CA ARG A 63 0.60 10.51 9.51
C ARG A 63 1.66 10.72 8.46
N ALA A 64 2.62 11.58 8.76
CA ALA A 64 3.79 11.78 7.92
C ALA A 64 4.68 10.54 8.02
N ILE A 65 4.83 9.82 6.92
CA ILE A 65 5.64 8.61 6.84
C ILE A 65 6.92 8.93 6.07
N ASP A 66 8.04 8.52 6.61
CA ASP A 66 9.33 8.58 5.93
C ASP A 66 9.42 7.43 4.90
N PHE A 67 9.15 7.78 3.64
CA PHE A 67 9.33 6.87 2.51
C PHE A 67 10.72 6.95 1.90
N LYS A 68 11.48 8.00 2.21
CA LYS A 68 12.82 8.21 1.66
C LYS A 68 13.89 7.44 2.39
N ARG A 69 13.74 7.36 3.73
CA ARG A 69 14.74 6.71 4.59
C ARG A 69 16.13 7.31 4.39
N ASP A 70 16.19 8.64 4.27
CA ASP A 70 17.37 9.42 3.90
C ASP A 70 18.34 9.67 5.07
N LYS A 71 17.98 9.28 6.28
CA LYS A 71 18.80 9.45 7.47
C LYS A 71 19.78 8.28 7.62
N ASP A 72 20.92 8.41 6.96
CA ASP A 72 21.91 7.34 6.89
C ASP A 72 22.79 7.27 8.14
N MET A 73 23.20 6.05 8.51
CA MET A 73 24.18 5.74 9.55
C MET A 73 23.80 6.23 10.96
N VAL A 74 22.51 6.55 11.18
CA VAL A 74 21.99 6.89 12.51
C VAL A 74 21.06 5.77 12.96
N PRO A 75 21.39 5.08 14.09
CA PRO A 75 20.52 4.03 14.61
C PRO A 75 19.21 4.62 15.12
N ALA A 76 18.12 3.91 14.85
CA ALA A 76 16.79 4.27 15.30
C ALA A 76 16.13 3.07 16.00
N ARG A 77 15.65 3.29 17.21
CA ARG A 77 14.92 2.29 17.99
C ARG A 77 13.43 2.32 17.65
N VAL A 78 12.83 1.17 17.43
CA VAL A 78 11.38 1.01 17.29
C VAL A 78 10.72 1.26 18.64
N ALA A 79 10.04 2.41 18.78
CA ALA A 79 9.38 2.81 20.03
C ALA A 79 7.98 2.21 20.16
N SER A 80 7.22 2.12 19.06
CA SER A 80 5.88 1.56 19.02
C SER A 80 5.51 1.07 17.62
N LEU A 81 4.59 0.08 17.58
CA LEU A 81 3.87 -0.31 16.37
C LEU A 81 2.46 0.25 16.46
N GLU A 82 2.01 0.95 15.42
CA GLU A 82 0.75 1.69 15.45
C GLU A 82 -0.15 1.37 14.26
N TYR A 83 -1.45 1.53 14.48
CA TYR A 83 -2.46 1.47 13.43
C TYR A 83 -2.57 2.81 12.70
N ASP A 84 -2.48 2.80 11.36
CA ASP A 84 -2.77 3.97 10.53
C ASP A 84 -4.09 3.77 9.75
N PRO A 85 -5.11 4.63 9.94
CA PRO A 85 -6.36 4.55 9.19
C PRO A 85 -6.21 4.91 7.70
N ASN A 86 -5.07 5.43 7.26
CA ASN A 86 -4.86 5.88 5.88
C ASN A 86 -4.28 4.78 4.98
N ARG A 87 -3.76 3.71 5.57
CA ARG A 87 -3.15 2.57 4.86
C ARG A 87 -3.54 1.24 5.45
N SER A 88 -3.30 0.18 4.71
CA SER A 88 -3.54 -1.19 5.15
C SER A 88 -2.41 -1.75 6.02
N ALA A 89 -1.18 -1.29 5.80
CA ALA A 89 0.00 -1.64 6.58
C ALA A 89 -0.01 -0.95 7.94
N TYR A 90 0.63 -1.56 8.92
CA TYR A 90 0.96 -0.89 10.18
C TYR A 90 2.17 0.02 9.99
N ILE A 91 2.35 0.95 10.92
CA ILE A 91 3.47 1.88 10.96
C ILE A 91 4.27 1.67 12.24
N ALA A 92 5.56 1.94 12.18
CA ALA A 92 6.45 1.92 13.33
C ALA A 92 6.93 3.34 13.63
N LEU A 93 6.83 3.76 14.88
CA LEU A 93 7.45 4.98 15.36
C LEU A 93 8.90 4.70 15.68
N LEU A 94 9.80 5.42 15.06
CA LEU A 94 11.23 5.36 15.30
C LEU A 94 11.69 6.55 16.15
N HIS A 95 12.52 6.26 17.14
CA HIS A 95 13.30 7.25 17.86
C HIS A 95 14.76 7.09 17.45
N TYR A 96 15.29 8.10 16.78
CA TYR A 96 16.68 8.16 16.36
C TYR A 96 17.59 8.56 17.52
N ALA A 97 18.86 8.19 17.46
CA ALA A 97 19.85 8.51 18.50
C ALA A 97 20.08 10.02 18.70
N ASP A 98 19.76 10.82 17.67
CA ASP A 98 19.82 12.30 17.72
C ASP A 98 18.53 12.96 18.21
N GLY A 99 17.56 12.20 18.68
CA GLY A 99 16.27 12.67 19.22
C GLY A 99 15.18 12.90 18.19
N GLU A 100 15.44 12.79 16.87
CA GLU A 100 14.42 12.91 15.85
C GLU A 100 13.46 11.71 15.90
N LYS A 101 12.19 11.96 15.67
CA LYS A 101 11.17 10.92 15.56
C LYS A 101 10.64 10.85 14.13
N ARG A 102 10.49 9.64 13.58
CA ARG A 102 9.86 9.43 12.27
C ARG A 102 8.96 8.20 12.29
N TYR A 103 7.91 8.23 11.49
CA TYR A 103 7.14 7.02 11.17
C TYR A 103 7.70 6.35 9.93
N ILE A 104 7.77 5.02 9.96
CA ILE A 104 8.06 4.19 8.78
C ILE A 104 6.94 3.17 8.56
N LEU A 105 6.92 2.52 7.39
CA LEU A 105 6.12 1.31 7.21
C LEU A 105 6.71 0.22 8.10
N ALA A 106 5.89 -0.38 8.98
CA ALA A 106 6.35 -1.46 9.82
C ALA A 106 6.64 -2.70 8.96
N PRO A 107 7.85 -3.25 9.00
CA PRO A 107 8.14 -4.56 8.41
C PRO A 107 7.43 -5.68 9.17
N ALA A 108 7.19 -6.80 8.49
CA ALA A 108 6.69 -7.99 9.15
C ALA A 108 7.74 -8.55 10.12
N GLY A 109 7.29 -8.90 11.33
CA GLY A 109 8.12 -9.52 12.35
C GLY A 109 8.97 -8.56 13.21
N VAL A 110 9.01 -7.28 12.89
CA VAL A 110 9.72 -6.28 13.71
C VAL A 110 9.01 -6.09 15.05
N LYS A 111 9.80 -6.09 16.15
CA LYS A 111 9.33 -5.92 17.52
C LYS A 111 9.68 -4.55 18.08
N VAL A 112 8.94 -4.11 19.08
CA VAL A 112 9.26 -2.91 19.85
C VAL A 112 10.61 -3.12 20.57
N GLY A 113 11.48 -2.12 20.49
CA GLY A 113 12.83 -2.16 21.05
C GLY A 113 13.93 -2.53 20.06
N GLU A 114 13.60 -3.11 18.90
CA GLU A 114 14.59 -3.42 17.86
C GLU A 114 15.18 -2.14 17.26
N VAL A 115 16.42 -2.24 16.83
CA VAL A 115 17.15 -1.15 16.16
C VAL A 115 17.10 -1.36 14.65
N VAL A 116 16.72 -0.31 13.93
CA VAL A 116 16.71 -0.27 12.47
C VAL A 116 17.54 0.91 11.98
N MET A 117 18.23 0.73 10.87
CA MET A 117 19.09 1.77 10.28
C MET A 117 18.86 1.89 8.78
N SER A 118 19.34 3.01 8.24
CA SER A 118 19.48 3.22 6.81
C SER A 118 20.94 3.48 6.49
N GLY A 119 21.40 3.09 5.31
CA GLY A 119 22.78 3.35 4.92
C GLY A 119 23.05 3.04 3.47
N THR A 120 24.28 3.34 3.04
CA THR A 120 24.73 3.16 1.66
C THR A 120 25.39 1.80 1.42
N ALA A 121 25.94 1.17 2.46
CA ALA A 121 26.59 -0.14 2.35
C ALA A 121 26.26 -1.04 3.54
N VAL A 122 26.18 -2.34 3.28
CA VAL A 122 26.07 -3.37 4.31
C VAL A 122 27.43 -3.51 5.01
N GLY A 123 27.42 -3.68 6.33
CA GLY A 123 28.66 -3.80 7.11
C GLY A 123 29.32 -2.47 7.50
N ALA A 124 28.82 -1.34 7.03
CA ALA A 124 29.32 -0.03 7.46
C ALA A 124 29.03 0.20 8.96
N ARG A 125 29.97 0.80 9.68
CA ARG A 125 29.79 1.16 11.10
C ARG A 125 28.99 2.46 11.25
N ALA A 126 27.93 2.41 12.04
CA ALA A 126 27.13 3.58 12.39
C ALA A 126 27.88 4.49 13.39
N ARG A 127 27.43 5.74 13.52
CA ARG A 127 27.81 6.63 14.62
C ARG A 127 27.27 6.04 15.93
N GLY A 128 28.10 5.33 16.67
CA GLY A 128 27.72 4.59 17.87
C GLY A 128 28.24 3.15 17.91
N GLY A 129 29.00 2.74 16.88
CA GLY A 129 29.71 1.44 16.87
C GLY A 129 28.88 0.25 16.35
N GLU A 130 27.58 0.41 16.15
CA GLU A 130 26.73 -0.65 15.60
C GLU A 130 27.02 -0.90 14.11
N THR A 131 27.13 -2.18 13.73
CA THR A 131 27.30 -2.58 12.34
C THR A 131 25.96 -2.63 11.61
N LEU A 132 25.94 -2.10 10.40
CA LEU A 132 24.76 -2.07 9.57
C LEU A 132 24.54 -3.41 8.88
N GLU A 133 23.80 -4.29 9.54
CA GLU A 133 23.46 -5.62 9.04
C GLU A 133 22.18 -5.59 8.16
N PRO A 134 22.04 -6.52 7.19
CA PRO A 134 20.88 -6.61 6.33
C PRO A 134 19.67 -7.25 7.05
N ARG A 135 19.23 -6.62 8.16
CA ARG A 135 18.05 -7.04 8.93
C ARG A 135 16.76 -6.46 8.38
N SER A 136 15.64 -7.10 8.71
CA SER A 136 14.31 -6.59 8.37
C SER A 136 14.11 -5.18 8.94
N GLY A 137 13.66 -4.24 8.09
CA GLY A 137 13.46 -2.84 8.45
C GLY A 137 14.64 -1.91 8.15
N CYS A 138 15.83 -2.44 7.88
CA CYS A 138 16.96 -1.65 7.40
C CYS A 138 16.77 -1.28 5.93
N ALA A 139 17.18 -0.06 5.55
CA ALA A 139 17.03 0.45 4.20
C ALA A 139 18.38 0.69 3.53
N PHE A 140 18.53 0.18 2.30
CA PHE A 140 19.75 0.23 1.51
C PHE A 140 19.45 0.55 0.04
N PRO A 141 20.42 1.04 -0.73
CA PRO A 141 20.38 0.93 -2.18
C PRO A 141 20.31 -0.54 -2.62
N LEU A 142 19.62 -0.82 -3.71
CA LEU A 142 19.49 -2.19 -4.24
C LEU A 142 20.85 -2.84 -4.52
N GLU A 143 21.86 -2.05 -4.82
CA GLU A 143 23.24 -2.48 -4.99
C GLU A 143 23.78 -3.25 -3.77
N ALA A 144 23.51 -2.73 -2.58
CA ALA A 144 24.01 -3.31 -1.34
C ALA A 144 23.20 -4.52 -0.84
N ILE A 145 21.95 -4.69 -1.28
CA ILE A 145 21.06 -5.76 -0.79
C ILE A 145 21.41 -7.10 -1.45
N PRO A 146 21.59 -8.21 -0.74
CA PRO A 146 21.86 -9.52 -1.33
C PRO A 146 20.75 -9.97 -2.30
N VAL A 147 21.14 -10.67 -3.37
CA VAL A 147 20.20 -11.31 -4.31
C VAL A 147 19.37 -12.36 -3.58
N GLY A 148 18.12 -12.55 -3.99
CA GLY A 148 17.17 -13.44 -3.33
C GLY A 148 16.37 -12.79 -2.19
N THR A 149 16.83 -11.64 -1.66
CA THR A 149 16.19 -10.95 -0.54
C THR A 149 14.81 -10.38 -0.94
N VAL A 150 13.85 -10.50 -0.03
CA VAL A 150 12.55 -9.82 -0.14
C VAL A 150 12.68 -8.38 0.35
N VAL A 151 12.19 -7.44 -0.44
CA VAL A 151 12.27 -6.00 -0.16
C VAL A 151 10.93 -5.31 -0.34
N HIS A 152 10.73 -4.21 0.37
CA HIS A 152 9.54 -3.37 0.25
C HIS A 152 9.91 -1.88 0.24
N ASN A 153 8.94 -0.99 0.12
CA ASN A 153 9.16 0.47 0.07
C ASN A 153 10.22 0.86 -0.97
N ILE A 154 10.10 0.32 -2.18
CA ILE A 154 11.11 0.42 -3.23
C ILE A 154 10.94 1.73 -4.00
N GLU A 155 12.02 2.44 -4.23
CA GLU A 155 12.05 3.60 -5.10
C GLU A 155 12.01 3.22 -6.58
N LEU A 156 11.49 4.11 -7.42
CA LEU A 156 11.57 4.01 -8.89
C LEU A 156 12.65 4.91 -9.49
N LYS A 157 12.98 5.98 -8.77
CA LYS A 157 14.09 6.90 -9.11
C LYS A 157 14.83 7.17 -7.80
N PRO A 158 16.18 7.24 -7.81
CA PRO A 158 16.94 7.53 -6.60
C PRO A 158 16.46 8.82 -5.93
N GLY A 159 16.30 8.79 -4.61
CA GLY A 159 15.89 9.94 -3.80
C GLY A 159 14.41 10.36 -3.90
N SER A 160 13.60 9.68 -4.71
CA SER A 160 12.17 10.02 -4.86
C SER A 160 11.29 9.50 -3.72
N GLY A 161 11.84 8.65 -2.85
CA GLY A 161 11.11 7.90 -1.84
C GLY A 161 10.41 6.67 -2.40
N GLY A 162 10.15 5.69 -1.56
CA GLY A 162 9.55 4.42 -1.94
C GLY A 162 8.16 4.56 -2.52
N GLN A 163 7.90 3.89 -3.63
CA GLN A 163 6.63 3.95 -4.37
C GLN A 163 6.00 2.57 -4.55
N ILE A 164 6.80 1.51 -4.64
CA ILE A 164 6.34 0.14 -4.87
C ILE A 164 6.38 -0.65 -3.55
N CYS A 165 5.51 -1.66 -3.42
CA CYS A 165 5.42 -2.55 -2.26
C CYS A 165 5.25 -1.80 -0.93
N ARG A 166 4.19 -0.98 -0.83
CA ARG A 166 3.84 -0.24 0.39
C ARG A 166 2.57 -0.73 1.07
N SER A 167 1.81 -1.59 0.41
CA SER A 167 0.56 -2.13 0.97
C SER A 167 0.84 -3.28 1.93
N ALA A 168 -0.11 -3.56 2.81
CA ALA A 168 -0.03 -4.69 3.75
C ALA A 168 0.33 -6.00 3.05
N GLY A 169 1.27 -6.74 3.63
CA GLY A 169 1.72 -8.04 3.12
C GLY A 169 2.46 -7.99 1.77
N SER A 170 2.76 -6.81 1.22
CA SER A 170 3.49 -6.72 -0.05
C SER A 170 5.00 -6.78 0.16
N GLY A 171 5.68 -7.43 -0.78
CA GLY A 171 7.13 -7.49 -0.89
C GLY A 171 7.49 -7.86 -2.31
N ALA A 172 8.64 -7.43 -2.79
CA ALA A 172 9.22 -7.82 -4.06
C ALA A 172 10.50 -8.59 -3.81
N GLN A 173 10.80 -9.58 -4.65
CA GLN A 173 12.03 -10.34 -4.55
C GLN A 173 13.08 -9.77 -5.49
N LEU A 174 14.28 -9.54 -5.00
CA LEU A 174 15.44 -9.15 -5.80
C LEU A 174 16.00 -10.41 -6.47
N LEU A 175 15.89 -10.51 -7.79
CA LEU A 175 16.28 -11.71 -8.55
C LEU A 175 17.71 -11.64 -9.06
N ALA A 176 18.11 -10.49 -9.60
CA ALA A 176 19.42 -10.29 -10.20
C ALA A 176 19.84 -8.83 -10.14
N LYS A 177 21.13 -8.59 -10.31
CA LYS A 177 21.74 -7.27 -10.47
C LYS A 177 22.64 -7.31 -11.70
N GLU A 178 22.34 -6.48 -12.69
CA GLU A 178 23.07 -6.47 -13.97
C GLU A 178 23.37 -5.03 -14.37
N GLY A 179 24.64 -4.69 -14.44
CA GLY A 179 25.09 -3.34 -14.76
C GLY A 179 24.45 -2.27 -13.87
N LYS A 180 23.67 -1.35 -14.47
CA LYS A 180 23.01 -0.24 -13.77
C LYS A 180 21.62 -0.58 -13.23
N PHE A 181 21.13 -1.82 -13.39
CA PHE A 181 19.77 -2.20 -13.03
C PHE A 181 19.73 -3.44 -12.15
N ALA A 182 18.72 -3.46 -11.28
CA ALA A 182 18.30 -4.60 -10.48
C ALA A 182 16.98 -5.14 -11.04
N THR A 183 16.87 -6.46 -11.19
CA THR A 183 15.66 -7.16 -11.63
C THR A 183 14.83 -7.53 -10.40
N LEU A 184 13.62 -6.98 -10.29
CA LEU A 184 12.68 -7.23 -9.22
C LEU A 184 11.47 -8.02 -9.70
N ARG A 185 11.10 -9.07 -8.98
CA ARG A 185 9.82 -9.77 -9.11
C ARG A 185 8.81 -9.14 -8.17
N LEU A 186 7.83 -8.45 -8.73
CA LEU A 186 6.77 -7.77 -7.98
C LEU A 186 5.70 -8.76 -7.48
N PRO A 187 4.88 -8.38 -6.45
CA PRO A 187 3.78 -9.21 -5.96
C PRO A 187 2.77 -9.61 -7.04
N SER A 188 2.65 -8.83 -8.10
CA SER A 188 1.80 -9.12 -9.25
C SER A 188 2.33 -10.23 -10.17
N GLY A 189 3.58 -10.67 -9.99
CA GLY A 189 4.31 -11.56 -10.87
C GLY A 189 5.04 -10.85 -12.04
N GLU A 190 4.90 -9.51 -12.17
CA GLU A 190 5.65 -8.72 -13.14
C GLU A 190 7.13 -8.67 -12.75
N MET A 191 8.01 -8.90 -13.74
CA MET A 191 9.45 -8.71 -13.60
C MET A 191 9.83 -7.36 -14.19
N ARG A 192 10.49 -6.54 -13.36
CA ARG A 192 10.79 -5.15 -13.69
C ARG A 192 12.22 -4.79 -13.34
N LEU A 193 12.84 -4.01 -14.22
CA LEU A 193 14.11 -3.34 -13.98
C LEU A 193 13.90 -2.09 -13.12
N VAL A 194 14.74 -1.92 -12.12
CA VAL A 194 14.84 -0.72 -11.29
C VAL A 194 16.31 -0.33 -11.20
N TYR A 195 16.59 0.97 -11.23
CA TYR A 195 17.96 1.46 -11.12
C TYR A 195 18.62 1.00 -9.81
N ILE A 196 19.86 0.51 -9.88
CA ILE A 196 20.54 -0.12 -8.75
C ILE A 196 20.77 0.82 -7.56
N GLY A 197 20.92 2.12 -7.82
CA GLY A 197 21.01 3.16 -6.78
C GLY A 197 19.68 3.53 -6.09
N CYS A 198 18.54 2.92 -6.51
CA CYS A 198 17.26 3.10 -5.81
C CYS A 198 17.27 2.41 -4.46
N ARG A 199 16.72 3.07 -3.45
CA ARG A 199 16.60 2.51 -2.10
C ARG A 199 15.43 1.56 -1.98
N ALA A 200 15.59 0.55 -1.13
CA ALA A 200 14.55 -0.36 -0.70
C ALA A 200 14.75 -0.73 0.77
N THR A 201 13.69 -1.12 1.43
CA THR A 201 13.73 -1.62 2.82
C THR A 201 13.65 -3.14 2.80
N ILE A 202 14.51 -3.80 3.56
CA ILE A 202 14.56 -5.28 3.66
C ILE A 202 13.33 -5.81 4.40
N GLY A 203 12.80 -6.92 3.93
CA GLY A 203 11.65 -7.62 4.48
C GLY A 203 10.35 -7.35 3.73
N GLN A 204 9.28 -7.94 4.23
CA GLN A 204 7.90 -7.78 3.75
C GLN A 204 7.17 -6.75 4.61
N VAL A 205 6.17 -6.06 4.05
CA VAL A 205 5.32 -5.14 4.82
C VAL A 205 4.42 -5.92 5.79
N SER A 206 4.21 -5.37 6.97
CA SER A 206 3.34 -5.93 8.02
C SER A 206 1.88 -6.17 7.58
N ASN A 207 1.12 -6.87 8.43
CA ASN A 207 -0.32 -7.12 8.28
C ASN A 207 -0.71 -7.92 7.02
N PRO A 208 -0.08 -9.07 6.71
CA PRO A 208 -0.38 -9.86 5.50
C PRO A 208 -1.84 -10.33 5.44
N ASP A 209 -2.47 -10.58 6.60
CA ASP A 209 -3.85 -11.04 6.71
C ASP A 209 -4.91 -9.96 6.42
N HIS A 210 -4.51 -8.73 6.11
CA HIS A 210 -5.43 -7.65 5.79
C HIS A 210 -6.37 -8.00 4.62
N SER A 211 -5.91 -8.73 3.63
CA SER A 211 -6.70 -9.17 2.47
C SER A 211 -7.77 -10.20 2.82
N ASN A 212 -7.57 -10.95 3.91
CA ASN A 212 -8.43 -12.05 4.35
C ASN A 212 -9.61 -11.58 5.24
N ILE A 213 -9.72 -10.26 5.50
CA ILE A 213 -10.77 -9.69 6.34
C ILE A 213 -12.10 -9.63 5.58
N THR A 214 -13.16 -10.12 6.21
CA THR A 214 -14.53 -9.95 5.76
C THR A 214 -15.22 -8.79 6.48
N LEU A 215 -15.74 -7.82 5.72
CA LEU A 215 -16.36 -6.63 6.32
C LEU A 215 -17.68 -6.91 7.04
N GLY A 216 -18.44 -7.92 6.61
CA GLY A 216 -19.66 -8.42 7.24
C GLY A 216 -20.91 -7.58 7.02
N LYS A 217 -20.80 -6.25 6.82
CA LYS A 217 -21.96 -5.36 6.60
C LYS A 217 -21.64 -4.18 5.66
N ALA A 218 -22.66 -3.68 4.96
CA ALA A 218 -22.54 -2.53 4.06
C ALA A 218 -22.13 -1.24 4.78
N GLY A 219 -22.59 -1.02 6.01
CA GLY A 219 -22.22 0.14 6.82
C GLY A 219 -20.71 0.26 7.05
N ARG A 220 -19.98 -0.87 7.18
CA ARG A 220 -18.54 -0.86 7.32
C ARG A 220 -17.84 -0.34 6.05
N LYS A 221 -18.37 -0.64 4.85
CA LYS A 221 -17.90 -0.03 3.59
C LYS A 221 -18.15 1.49 3.57
N ARG A 222 -19.29 1.94 4.11
CA ARG A 222 -19.62 3.38 4.24
C ARG A 222 -18.61 4.09 5.13
N TRP A 223 -18.25 3.50 6.27
CA TRP A 223 -17.22 4.08 7.17
C TRP A 223 -15.85 4.20 6.50
N LEU A 224 -15.53 3.30 5.56
CA LEU A 224 -14.31 3.39 4.76
C LEU A 224 -14.37 4.46 3.64
N GLY A 225 -15.52 5.13 3.47
CA GLY A 225 -15.71 6.17 2.46
C GLY A 225 -16.16 5.65 1.09
N ARG A 226 -16.70 4.43 1.03
CA ARG A 226 -17.27 3.86 -0.19
C ARG A 226 -18.78 3.99 -0.16
N LYS A 227 -19.36 4.65 -1.16
CA LYS A 227 -20.81 4.73 -1.40
C LYS A 227 -21.31 3.49 -2.14
N PRO A 228 -22.63 3.19 -2.08
CA PRO A 228 -23.22 2.13 -2.88
C PRO A 228 -22.97 2.31 -4.37
N HIS A 229 -22.80 1.19 -5.07
CA HIS A 229 -22.65 1.18 -6.52
C HIS A 229 -24.00 0.83 -7.15
N VAL A 230 -24.58 1.75 -7.91
CA VAL A 230 -25.81 1.53 -8.67
C VAL A 230 -25.46 0.92 -10.01
N ARG A 231 -26.15 -0.15 -10.40
CA ARG A 231 -25.98 -0.82 -11.69
C ARG A 231 -26.58 0.04 -12.81
N GLY A 232 -25.93 0.09 -13.98
CA GLY A 232 -26.44 0.84 -15.14
C GLY A 232 -27.83 0.43 -15.60
N VAL A 233 -28.19 -0.86 -15.44
CA VAL A 233 -29.51 -1.42 -15.85
C VAL A 233 -30.68 -0.81 -15.07
N VAL A 234 -30.46 -0.30 -13.85
CA VAL A 234 -31.53 0.33 -13.02
C VAL A 234 -31.55 1.86 -13.16
N MET A 235 -30.81 2.40 -14.10
CA MET A 235 -30.78 3.83 -14.41
C MET A 235 -31.71 4.15 -15.57
N SER A 236 -32.02 5.45 -15.75
CA SER A 236 -32.70 5.94 -16.94
C SER A 236 -31.83 5.74 -18.20
N PRO A 237 -32.43 5.59 -19.40
CA PRO A 237 -31.69 5.54 -20.67
C PRO A 237 -30.77 6.72 -20.90
N ARG A 238 -31.12 7.89 -20.38
CA ARG A 238 -30.28 9.11 -20.43
C ARG A 238 -29.01 8.99 -19.61
N ASP A 239 -29.06 8.28 -18.48
CA ASP A 239 -27.95 8.25 -17.51
C ASP A 239 -26.96 7.12 -17.76
N HIS A 240 -27.40 6.07 -18.46
CA HIS A 240 -26.56 4.90 -18.76
C HIS A 240 -27.01 4.18 -20.03
N PRO A 241 -26.08 3.72 -20.89
CA PRO A 241 -26.39 2.95 -22.09
C PRO A 241 -27.15 1.62 -21.85
N HIS A 242 -27.16 1.13 -20.61
CA HIS A 242 -27.93 -0.05 -20.19
C HIS A 242 -29.27 0.31 -19.53
N GLY A 243 -29.60 1.59 -19.47
CA GLY A 243 -30.84 2.06 -18.84
C GLY A 243 -32.08 1.78 -19.69
N GLY A 244 -33.24 1.85 -19.04
CA GLY A 244 -34.54 1.63 -19.67
C GLY A 244 -35.06 0.20 -19.55
N GLY A 245 -36.28 -0.01 -20.03
CA GLY A 245 -37.01 -1.27 -19.96
C GLY A 245 -37.75 -1.46 -18.63
N GLU A 246 -38.55 -2.49 -18.55
CA GLU A 246 -39.34 -2.86 -17.36
C GLU A 246 -38.75 -4.07 -16.64
N GLY A 247 -38.94 -4.12 -15.33
CA GLY A 247 -38.53 -5.24 -14.48
C GLY A 247 -37.05 -5.51 -14.52
N LYS A 248 -36.65 -6.77 -14.78
CA LYS A 248 -35.26 -7.23 -14.89
C LYS A 248 -34.77 -7.21 -16.34
N SER A 249 -34.79 -6.05 -16.99
CA SER A 249 -34.33 -5.92 -18.37
C SER A 249 -32.90 -6.41 -18.56
N PRO A 250 -32.58 -7.09 -19.68
CA PRO A 250 -31.22 -7.47 -20.02
C PRO A 250 -30.40 -6.23 -20.45
N VAL A 251 -29.08 -6.41 -20.60
CA VAL A 251 -28.17 -5.35 -21.05
C VAL A 251 -28.49 -4.87 -22.47
N GLY A 252 -29.12 -5.71 -23.30
CA GLY A 252 -29.56 -5.37 -24.67
C GLY A 252 -28.43 -5.08 -25.67
N ARG A 253 -27.17 -5.45 -25.35
CA ARG A 253 -25.97 -5.22 -26.17
C ARG A 253 -25.10 -6.47 -26.23
N LYS A 254 -24.27 -6.57 -27.28
CA LYS A 254 -23.30 -7.69 -27.45
C LYS A 254 -22.33 -7.82 -26.26
N ALA A 255 -21.99 -6.71 -25.59
CA ALA A 255 -21.12 -6.70 -24.42
C ALA A 255 -21.51 -5.57 -23.47
N PRO A 256 -21.26 -5.71 -22.15
CA PRO A 256 -21.45 -4.64 -21.19
C PRO A 256 -20.59 -3.42 -21.52
N VAL A 257 -21.14 -2.23 -21.34
CA VAL A 257 -20.43 -0.97 -21.56
C VAL A 257 -20.42 -0.11 -20.29
N SER A 258 -19.46 0.83 -20.25
CA SER A 258 -19.40 1.86 -19.22
C SER A 258 -20.47 2.95 -19.46
N PRO A 259 -20.71 3.87 -18.50
CA PRO A 259 -21.58 5.02 -18.72
C PRO A 259 -21.19 5.89 -19.92
N THR A 260 -19.92 5.85 -20.32
CA THR A 260 -19.40 6.58 -21.49
C THR A 260 -19.40 5.73 -22.77
N GLY A 261 -20.09 4.58 -22.80
CA GLY A 261 -20.21 3.72 -23.97
C GLY A 261 -19.00 2.84 -24.29
N LYS A 262 -17.91 2.92 -23.52
CA LYS A 262 -16.74 2.06 -23.73
C LYS A 262 -17.00 0.65 -23.21
N LEU A 263 -16.47 -0.37 -23.89
CA LEU A 263 -16.53 -1.74 -23.43
C LEU A 263 -16.01 -1.89 -21.99
N ALA A 264 -16.79 -2.53 -21.12
CA ALA A 264 -16.46 -2.67 -19.69
C ALA A 264 -15.56 -3.87 -19.43
N LEU A 265 -15.57 -4.91 -20.27
CA LEU A 265 -14.84 -6.15 -20.12
C LEU A 265 -13.99 -6.44 -21.36
N GLY A 266 -12.83 -7.08 -21.15
CA GLY A 266 -11.96 -7.58 -22.22
C GLY A 266 -11.10 -6.53 -22.95
N GLN A 267 -11.36 -5.25 -22.78
CA GLN A 267 -10.60 -4.19 -23.45
C GLN A 267 -9.29 -3.92 -22.71
N LYS A 268 -8.17 -3.92 -23.42
CA LYS A 268 -6.88 -3.47 -22.89
C LYS A 268 -6.89 -1.96 -22.75
N THR A 269 -6.94 -1.45 -21.50
CA THR A 269 -7.03 -0.01 -21.21
C THR A 269 -5.67 0.67 -21.01
N ARG A 270 -4.58 -0.11 -20.82
CA ARG A 270 -3.23 0.43 -20.73
C ARG A 270 -2.83 1.09 -22.06
N ARG A 271 -2.42 2.35 -21.99
CA ARG A 271 -1.91 3.07 -23.18
C ARG A 271 -0.65 2.38 -23.70
N LYS A 272 -0.53 2.27 -25.01
CA LYS A 272 0.69 1.77 -25.67
C LYS A 272 1.85 2.77 -25.50
N ARG A 273 3.09 2.27 -25.55
CA ARG A 273 4.34 3.07 -25.49
C ARG A 273 4.44 3.97 -24.25
N GLN A 274 4.09 3.45 -23.07
CA GLN A 274 4.33 4.15 -21.82
C GLN A 274 5.84 4.23 -21.56
N PRO A 275 6.37 5.38 -21.04
CA PRO A 275 7.80 5.51 -20.73
C PRO A 275 8.35 4.42 -19.79
N GLY A 276 7.49 3.88 -18.93
CA GLY A 276 7.84 2.79 -18.01
C GLY A 276 7.87 1.40 -18.65
N ASP A 277 7.41 1.23 -19.90
CA ASP A 277 7.33 -0.10 -20.53
C ASP A 277 8.71 -0.68 -20.83
N LYS A 278 9.72 0.15 -21.11
CA LYS A 278 11.13 -0.26 -21.32
C LYS A 278 11.78 -0.93 -20.11
N PHE A 279 11.22 -0.73 -18.92
CA PHE A 279 11.71 -1.33 -17.69
C PHE A 279 10.97 -2.63 -17.32
N ILE A 280 10.00 -3.08 -18.11
CA ILE A 280 9.26 -4.32 -17.86
C ILE A 280 9.87 -5.43 -18.72
N ILE A 281 10.51 -6.42 -18.05
CA ILE A 281 11.06 -7.60 -18.70
C ILE A 281 9.92 -8.59 -19.03
N ARG A 282 9.11 -8.89 -18.03
CA ARG A 282 8.00 -9.85 -18.16
C ARG A 282 6.75 -9.28 -17.50
N ARG A 283 5.65 -9.23 -18.25
CA ARG A 283 4.35 -8.79 -17.74
C ARG A 283 3.67 -9.87 -16.92
N ARG A 284 2.72 -9.46 -16.07
CA ARG A 284 1.84 -10.37 -15.36
C ARG A 284 1.10 -11.27 -16.35
N GLY A 285 1.14 -12.60 -16.12
CA GLY A 285 0.42 -13.58 -16.93
C GLY A 285 1.04 -13.87 -18.33
N ALA A 286 2.22 -13.33 -18.63
CA ALA A 286 3.00 -13.81 -19.77
C ALA A 286 3.57 -15.20 -19.43
N LYS A 287 3.27 -16.19 -20.31
CA LYS A 287 3.87 -17.53 -20.28
C LYS A 287 5.33 -17.47 -20.68
#